data_863abb45d9656ea0328d7addbbaa7101
#
_entry.id   863abb45d9656ea0328d7addbbaa7101
#
_cell.length_a   1.000
_cell.length_b   1.000
_cell.length_c   1.000
_cell.angle_alpha   90.00
_cell.angle_beta   90.00
_cell.angle_gamma   90.00
#
_symmetry.space_group_name_H-M   'P 1'
#
loop_
_entity.id
_entity.type
_entity.pdbx_description
1 polymer ?
#
loop_
_entity_poly.entity_id
_entity_poly.type
_entity_poly.pdbx_seq_one_letter_code
_entity_poly.pdbx_strand_id
1 'polypeptide(L)'
;MAMGPDVVRIAAVSDIHYSKSSHGALQPLFAQITESADVLILPGDLTDYGLAEEAKVLARDLTTTVKIPVVAVLGNHDYESGQMGEIVKILADAGVKMLDGDTFETHGVGFAGVRGFCGGFGRGALGAWGEPIIKQFVHEAVNEALKLESALARLRSDHRIAILHYAPIRDTVEGEPVEIYPFLGSSRLEEPLSRFEVTAVFHGHAHKGKPEGSTANGIPVYNVSHQVLKACYPDRPAFRLFELRTSSAETDAGVTPIADRRHWGRRSTDRGSTAPQQAQEENPSPS
;
A
#
# COMPACT_ATOMS: atom_id res chain seq x y z
N MET A 1 8.08 24.10 23.61
CA MET A 1 7.46 23.09 22.75
C MET A 1 8.53 22.63 21.79
N ALA A 2 8.96 21.38 21.84
CA ALA A 2 9.89 20.85 20.85
C ALA A 2 9.11 20.73 19.51
N MET A 3 9.57 21.44 18.50
CA MET A 3 9.07 21.27 17.13
C MET A 3 9.40 19.84 16.71
N GLY A 4 8.40 19.10 16.24
CA GLY A 4 8.61 17.76 15.68
C GLY A 4 9.51 17.81 14.43
N PRO A 5 10.00 16.69 13.96
CA PRO A 5 10.87 16.66 12.78
C PRO A 5 10.15 17.24 11.56
N ASP A 6 10.86 18.06 10.78
CA ASP A 6 10.34 18.66 9.54
C ASP A 6 10.03 17.58 8.47
N VAL A 7 10.50 16.36 8.68
CA VAL A 7 10.27 15.19 7.81
C VAL A 7 9.92 13.99 8.68
N VAL A 8 8.80 13.34 8.36
CA VAL A 8 8.40 12.05 8.94
C VAL A 8 8.66 10.94 7.93
N ARG A 9 9.36 9.90 8.36
CA ARG A 9 9.73 8.75 7.54
C ARG A 9 8.86 7.55 7.92
N ILE A 10 8.11 7.06 6.95
CA ILE A 10 7.21 5.93 7.11
C ILE A 10 7.82 4.74 6.35
N ALA A 11 8.15 3.67 7.06
CA ALA A 11 8.50 2.40 6.45
C ALA A 11 7.24 1.55 6.25
N ALA A 12 7.13 0.90 5.10
CA ALA A 12 5.98 0.07 4.74
C ALA A 12 6.44 -1.26 4.15
N VAL A 13 5.89 -2.35 4.68
CA VAL A 13 6.04 -3.71 4.15
C VAL A 13 4.83 -4.54 4.53
N SER A 14 4.32 -5.35 3.60
CA SER A 14 3.19 -6.28 3.80
C SER A 14 3.55 -7.70 3.38
N ASP A 15 2.60 -8.62 3.55
CA ASP A 15 2.71 -10.01 3.09
C ASP A 15 3.98 -10.68 3.65
N ILE A 16 4.20 -10.47 4.93
CA ILE A 16 5.37 -11.01 5.65
C ILE A 16 5.19 -12.47 6.05
N HIS A 17 3.95 -12.99 6.03
CA HIS A 17 3.57 -14.38 6.21
C HIS A 17 4.35 -15.08 7.34
N TYR A 18 4.28 -14.54 8.54
CA TYR A 18 4.91 -15.16 9.69
C TYR A 18 4.32 -16.53 9.97
N SER A 19 5.16 -17.54 9.98
CA SER A 19 4.83 -18.92 10.40
C SER A 19 5.40 -19.21 11.79
N LYS A 20 5.08 -20.37 12.34
CA LYS A 20 5.62 -20.84 13.62
C LYS A 20 7.15 -20.96 13.62
N SER A 21 7.77 -21.11 12.44
CA SER A 21 9.23 -21.24 12.25
C SER A 21 9.92 -19.94 11.85
N SER A 22 9.20 -18.83 11.69
CA SER A 22 9.76 -17.56 11.20
C SER A 22 10.53 -16.74 12.24
N HIS A 23 10.68 -17.25 13.49
CA HIS A 23 11.39 -16.53 14.54
C HIS A 23 12.77 -16.05 14.10
N GLY A 24 13.00 -14.75 14.19
CA GLY A 24 14.24 -14.08 13.80
C GLY A 24 14.44 -13.85 12.30
N ALA A 25 13.60 -14.42 11.43
CA ALA A 25 13.79 -14.37 9.99
C ALA A 25 13.80 -12.94 9.42
N LEU A 26 12.94 -12.05 9.95
CA LEU A 26 12.85 -10.66 9.54
C LEU A 26 13.46 -9.66 10.56
N GLN A 27 14.10 -10.13 11.62
CA GLN A 27 14.76 -9.24 12.60
C GLN A 27 15.78 -8.30 11.94
N PRO A 28 16.64 -8.73 10.99
CA PRO A 28 17.54 -7.81 10.29
C PRO A 28 16.79 -6.71 9.51
N LEU A 29 15.65 -7.03 8.90
CA LEU A 29 14.81 -6.07 8.20
C LEU A 29 14.18 -5.07 9.18
N PHE A 30 13.64 -5.55 10.30
CA PHE A 30 13.04 -4.71 11.34
C PHE A 30 14.06 -3.81 12.04
N ALA A 31 15.30 -4.25 12.21
CA ALA A 31 16.38 -3.42 12.73
C ALA A 31 16.67 -2.25 11.78
N GLN A 32 16.83 -2.51 10.48
CA GLN A 32 17.03 -1.46 9.47
C GLN A 32 15.84 -0.49 9.40
N ILE A 33 14.61 -0.98 9.51
CA ILE A 33 13.41 -0.14 9.58
C ILE A 33 13.48 0.78 10.80
N THR A 34 13.80 0.24 11.97
CA THR A 34 13.90 1.02 13.22
C THR A 34 14.95 2.13 13.12
N GLU A 35 16.05 1.91 12.42
CA GLU A 35 17.11 2.90 12.24
C GLU A 35 16.77 3.98 11.20
N SER A 36 15.91 3.66 10.23
CA SER A 36 15.64 4.53 9.07
C SER A 36 14.29 5.24 9.10
N ALA A 37 13.33 4.80 9.92
CA ALA A 37 11.97 5.30 9.91
C ALA A 37 11.49 5.78 11.28
N ASP A 38 10.43 6.58 11.27
CA ASP A 38 9.76 7.11 12.46
C ASP A 38 8.45 6.36 12.75
N VAL A 39 7.88 5.65 11.75
CA VAL A 39 6.68 4.79 11.86
C VAL A 39 6.86 3.59 10.93
N LEU A 40 6.44 2.41 11.39
CA LEU A 40 6.30 1.20 10.57
C LEU A 40 4.83 0.93 10.29
N ILE A 41 4.46 0.71 9.03
CA ILE A 41 3.13 0.23 8.65
C ILE A 41 3.20 -1.17 8.05
N LEU A 42 2.24 -2.02 8.41
CA LEU A 42 2.12 -3.41 7.99
C LEU A 42 0.75 -3.66 7.33
N PRO A 43 0.64 -3.52 6.00
CA PRO A 43 -0.60 -3.66 5.24
C PRO A 43 -1.08 -5.10 5.02
N GLY A 44 -1.27 -5.88 6.11
CA GLY A 44 -1.90 -7.20 6.08
C GLY A 44 -0.99 -8.37 5.72
N ASP A 45 -1.58 -9.56 5.77
CA ASP A 45 -0.93 -10.88 5.66
C ASP A 45 0.28 -10.97 6.60
N LEU A 46 -0.03 -10.71 7.87
CA LEU A 46 0.95 -10.69 8.95
C LEU A 46 1.36 -12.12 9.33
N THR A 47 0.40 -13.05 9.29
CA THR A 47 0.56 -14.48 9.55
C THR A 47 0.37 -15.29 8.28
N ASP A 48 0.86 -16.53 8.25
CA ASP A 48 0.82 -17.39 7.07
C ASP A 48 -0.50 -18.16 6.96
N TYR A 49 -1.00 -18.71 8.08
CA TYR A 49 -2.25 -19.47 8.15
C TYR A 49 -3.28 -18.90 9.13
N GLY A 50 -3.10 -17.67 9.57
CA GLY A 50 -4.02 -17.03 10.51
C GLY A 50 -4.04 -17.68 11.90
N LEU A 51 -2.92 -18.24 12.35
CA LEU A 51 -2.83 -18.94 13.64
C LEU A 51 -2.32 -18.00 14.74
N ALA A 52 -2.91 -18.10 15.93
CA ALA A 52 -2.47 -17.35 17.10
C ALA A 52 -0.99 -17.58 17.47
N GLU A 53 -0.48 -18.80 17.24
CA GLU A 53 0.93 -19.15 17.46
C GLU A 53 1.85 -18.36 16.53
N GLU A 54 1.46 -18.13 15.29
CA GLU A 54 2.22 -17.33 14.31
C GLU A 54 2.26 -15.86 14.74
N ALA A 55 1.12 -15.32 15.17
CA ALA A 55 1.04 -13.97 15.74
C ALA A 55 1.92 -13.79 16.98
N LYS A 56 2.06 -14.80 17.85
CA LYS A 56 2.98 -14.77 19.00
C LYS A 56 4.45 -14.70 18.58
N VAL A 57 4.82 -15.37 17.48
CA VAL A 57 6.18 -15.29 16.93
C VAL A 57 6.46 -13.90 16.40
N LEU A 58 5.55 -13.35 15.59
CA LEU A 58 5.66 -11.98 15.07
C LEU A 58 5.70 -10.95 16.20
N ALA A 59 4.79 -11.04 17.18
CA ALA A 59 4.74 -10.14 18.33
C ALA A 59 6.06 -10.09 19.09
N ARG A 60 6.70 -11.25 19.30
CA ARG A 60 8.02 -11.34 19.95
C ARG A 60 9.09 -10.61 19.15
N ASP A 61 9.17 -10.86 17.83
CA ASP A 61 10.18 -10.26 16.96
C ASP A 61 9.98 -8.73 16.87
N LEU A 62 8.73 -8.25 16.75
CA LEU A 62 8.41 -6.83 16.78
C LEU A 62 8.82 -6.18 18.11
N THR A 63 8.39 -6.75 19.24
CA THR A 63 8.70 -6.19 20.58
C THR A 63 10.20 -6.12 20.83
N THR A 64 10.96 -7.11 20.38
CA THR A 64 12.40 -7.20 20.58
C THR A 64 13.15 -6.18 19.71
N THR A 65 12.74 -6.01 18.45
CA THR A 65 13.55 -5.32 17.44
C THR A 65 13.02 -3.93 17.09
N VAL A 66 11.68 -3.75 17.00
CA VAL A 66 11.08 -2.49 16.57
C VAL A 66 10.88 -1.56 17.76
N LYS A 67 11.39 -0.33 17.66
CA LYS A 67 11.33 0.71 18.72
C LYS A 67 10.53 1.95 18.31
N ILE A 68 9.91 1.91 17.15
CA ILE A 68 9.05 2.96 16.61
C ILE A 68 7.59 2.49 16.62
N PRO A 69 6.59 3.38 16.54
CA PRO A 69 5.19 2.99 16.41
C PRO A 69 4.96 2.05 15.24
N VAL A 70 4.16 1.00 15.47
CA VAL A 70 3.74 0.05 14.44
C VAL A 70 2.24 0.15 14.24
N VAL A 71 1.80 0.32 13.00
CA VAL A 71 0.38 0.40 12.61
C VAL A 71 0.10 -0.71 11.59
N ALA A 72 -0.96 -1.47 11.76
CA ALA A 72 -1.25 -2.61 10.91
C ALA A 72 -2.75 -2.77 10.62
N VAL A 73 -3.04 -3.38 9.49
CA VAL A 73 -4.35 -3.99 9.18
C VAL A 73 -4.16 -5.50 9.02
N LEU A 74 -5.23 -6.28 9.08
CA LEU A 74 -5.19 -7.69 8.73
C LEU A 74 -5.27 -7.88 7.21
N GLY A 75 -4.73 -8.99 6.71
CA GLY A 75 -4.91 -9.47 5.35
C GLY A 75 -5.76 -10.76 5.31
N ASN A 76 -5.94 -11.34 4.13
CA ASN A 76 -6.79 -12.53 3.98
C ASN A 76 -6.21 -13.78 4.66
N HIS A 77 -4.88 -13.94 4.70
CA HIS A 77 -4.24 -15.04 5.42
C HIS A 77 -4.50 -14.98 6.92
N ASP A 78 -4.59 -13.78 7.49
CA ASP A 78 -4.89 -13.61 8.92
C ASP A 78 -6.29 -14.09 9.31
N TYR A 79 -7.21 -14.25 8.33
CA TYR A 79 -8.58 -14.76 8.54
C TYR A 79 -8.70 -16.28 8.33
N GLU A 80 -7.71 -16.95 7.76
CA GLU A 80 -7.83 -18.33 7.26
C GLU A 80 -8.26 -19.33 8.32
N SER A 81 -7.69 -19.26 9.52
CA SER A 81 -8.03 -20.18 10.61
C SER A 81 -9.27 -19.77 11.44
N GLY A 82 -9.82 -18.59 11.18
CA GLY A 82 -10.91 -18.02 11.99
C GLY A 82 -10.47 -17.45 13.35
N GLN A 83 -9.15 -17.35 13.61
CA GLN A 83 -8.60 -16.86 14.89
C GLN A 83 -8.24 -15.35 14.86
N MET A 84 -8.75 -14.57 13.89
CA MET A 84 -8.39 -13.16 13.72
C MET A 84 -8.56 -12.33 15.00
N GLY A 85 -9.56 -12.61 15.83
CA GLY A 85 -9.75 -11.90 17.10
C GLY A 85 -8.62 -12.12 18.10
N GLU A 86 -8.04 -13.32 18.14
CA GLU A 86 -6.89 -13.64 18.98
C GLU A 86 -5.61 -13.03 18.41
N ILE A 87 -5.42 -13.05 17.09
CA ILE A 87 -4.30 -12.42 16.40
C ILE A 87 -4.27 -10.91 16.72
N VAL A 88 -5.39 -10.22 16.54
CA VAL A 88 -5.52 -8.79 16.86
C VAL A 88 -5.15 -8.52 18.30
N LYS A 89 -5.66 -9.34 19.23
CA LYS A 89 -5.35 -9.19 20.66
C LYS A 89 -3.86 -9.36 20.95
N ILE A 90 -3.23 -10.41 20.43
CA ILE A 90 -1.80 -10.70 20.63
C ILE A 90 -0.94 -9.54 20.11
N LEU A 91 -1.22 -9.03 18.91
CA LEU A 91 -0.45 -7.95 18.31
C LEU A 91 -0.70 -6.61 19.03
N ALA A 92 -1.93 -6.33 19.42
CA ALA A 92 -2.26 -5.13 20.22
C ALA A 92 -1.58 -5.16 21.59
N ASP A 93 -1.56 -6.30 22.29
CA ASP A 93 -0.85 -6.48 23.55
C ASP A 93 0.68 -6.27 23.39
N ALA A 94 1.21 -6.53 22.19
CA ALA A 94 2.62 -6.26 21.81
C ALA A 94 2.86 -4.79 21.39
N GLY A 95 1.84 -3.92 21.43
CA GLY A 95 1.93 -2.49 21.13
C GLY A 95 1.64 -2.10 19.66
N VAL A 96 1.25 -3.05 18.81
CA VAL A 96 0.83 -2.76 17.43
C VAL A 96 -0.54 -2.07 17.43
N LYS A 97 -0.68 -0.99 16.68
CA LYS A 97 -1.96 -0.31 16.45
C LYS A 97 -2.69 -1.01 15.31
N MET A 98 -3.57 -1.95 15.68
CA MET A 98 -4.41 -2.67 14.73
C MET A 98 -5.59 -1.78 14.30
N LEU A 99 -5.78 -1.62 12.99
CA LEU A 99 -6.86 -0.81 12.41
C LEU A 99 -7.84 -1.70 11.61
N ASP A 100 -9.13 -1.53 11.86
CA ASP A 100 -10.23 -2.10 11.06
C ASP A 100 -11.38 -1.08 10.97
N GLY A 101 -11.18 -0.03 10.20
CA GLY A 101 -12.04 1.15 10.19
C GLY A 101 -11.71 2.13 11.33
N ASP A 102 -10.61 1.92 12.02
CA ASP A 102 -10.09 2.80 13.06
C ASP A 102 -9.00 3.73 12.54
N THR A 103 -8.56 4.66 13.40
CA THR A 103 -7.54 5.66 13.08
C THR A 103 -6.46 5.69 14.14
N PHE A 104 -5.27 6.12 13.73
CA PHE A 104 -4.17 6.43 14.62
C PHE A 104 -3.46 7.70 14.14
N GLU A 105 -3.12 8.60 15.04
CA GLU A 105 -2.40 9.82 14.68
C GLU A 105 -1.10 9.91 15.49
N THR A 106 0.01 10.13 14.79
CA THR A 106 1.33 10.32 15.40
C THR A 106 2.23 11.14 14.46
N HIS A 107 3.19 11.88 15.02
CA HIS A 107 4.13 12.72 14.27
C HIS A 107 3.44 13.71 13.29
N GLY A 108 2.22 14.14 13.55
CA GLY A 108 1.44 15.02 12.66
C GLY A 108 0.87 14.32 11.43
N VAL A 109 0.91 12.99 11.38
CA VAL A 109 0.37 12.16 10.33
C VAL A 109 -0.79 11.32 10.86
N GLY A 110 -1.91 11.30 10.13
CA GLY A 110 -3.07 10.48 10.41
C GLY A 110 -3.07 9.21 9.56
N PHE A 111 -3.31 8.08 10.18
CA PHE A 111 -3.42 6.76 9.55
C PHE A 111 -4.85 6.27 9.67
N ALA A 112 -5.46 5.92 8.55
CA ALA A 112 -6.75 5.22 8.49
C ALA A 112 -6.52 3.85 7.84
N GLY A 113 -7.05 2.79 8.44
CA GLY A 113 -6.80 1.45 7.95
C GLY A 113 -8.04 0.57 7.91
N VAL A 114 -8.16 -0.20 6.85
CA VAL A 114 -9.10 -1.31 6.70
C VAL A 114 -8.40 -2.43 5.94
N ARG A 115 -8.89 -3.66 6.09
CA ARG A 115 -8.44 -4.75 5.23
C ARG A 115 -8.72 -4.43 3.76
N GLY A 116 -9.89 -3.88 3.46
CA GLY A 116 -10.44 -3.81 2.13
C GLY A 116 -11.07 -5.14 1.72
N PHE A 117 -11.48 -5.28 0.45
CA PHE A 117 -12.03 -6.53 -0.06
C PHE A 117 -11.95 -6.63 -1.59
N CYS A 118 -12.25 -7.83 -2.07
CA CYS A 118 -12.37 -8.19 -3.47
C CYS A 118 -13.49 -7.43 -4.19
N GLY A 119 -13.56 -7.52 -5.53
CA GLY A 119 -14.68 -6.97 -6.29
C GLY A 119 -14.32 -6.56 -7.71
N GLY A 120 -13.03 -6.40 -8.01
CA GLY A 120 -12.55 -6.02 -9.33
C GLY A 120 -12.56 -4.52 -9.60
N PHE A 121 -12.14 -4.15 -10.80
CA PHE A 121 -11.76 -2.78 -11.12
C PHE A 121 -12.56 -2.20 -12.31
N GLY A 122 -12.96 -0.93 -12.17
CA GLY A 122 -13.62 -0.16 -13.20
C GLY A 122 -14.90 -0.83 -13.73
N ARG A 123 -15.03 -0.93 -15.07
CA ARG A 123 -16.19 -1.57 -15.72
C ARG A 123 -16.29 -3.07 -15.49
N GLY A 124 -15.21 -3.73 -15.09
CA GLY A 124 -15.16 -5.16 -14.75
C GLY A 124 -15.47 -5.44 -13.27
N ALA A 125 -15.80 -4.43 -12.47
CA ALA A 125 -16.16 -4.63 -11.07
C ALA A 125 -17.48 -5.40 -10.94
N LEU A 126 -17.54 -6.30 -9.95
CA LEU A 126 -18.72 -7.09 -9.65
C LEU A 126 -19.88 -6.22 -9.16
N GLY A 127 -21.07 -6.47 -9.73
CA GLY A 127 -22.33 -5.85 -9.32
C GLY A 127 -23.13 -6.72 -8.35
N ALA A 128 -23.96 -6.10 -7.51
CA ALA A 128 -24.83 -6.79 -6.56
C ALA A 128 -26.11 -7.32 -7.23
N TRP A 129 -25.97 -8.30 -8.13
CA TRP A 129 -27.09 -8.92 -8.86
C TRP A 129 -27.05 -10.43 -8.73
N GLY A 130 -28.15 -11.09 -9.10
CA GLY A 130 -28.25 -12.55 -9.06
C GLY A 130 -28.43 -13.12 -7.66
N GLU A 131 -27.68 -14.15 -7.34
CA GLU A 131 -27.79 -14.97 -6.15
C GLU A 131 -27.44 -14.19 -4.86
N PRO A 132 -28.06 -14.56 -3.72
CA PRO A 132 -27.79 -13.88 -2.44
C PRO A 132 -26.32 -13.87 -2.04
N ILE A 133 -25.57 -14.92 -2.33
CA ILE A 133 -24.15 -15.02 -2.00
C ILE A 133 -23.29 -14.02 -2.80
N ILE A 134 -23.63 -13.79 -4.08
CA ILE A 134 -22.94 -12.76 -4.90
C ILE A 134 -23.25 -11.36 -4.36
N LYS A 135 -24.51 -11.11 -4.00
CA LYS A 135 -24.89 -9.84 -3.36
C LYS A 135 -24.14 -9.61 -2.04
N GLN A 136 -24.05 -10.66 -1.20
CA GLN A 136 -23.31 -10.59 0.06
C GLN A 136 -21.82 -10.31 -0.17
N PHE A 137 -21.19 -10.97 -1.15
CA PHE A 137 -19.81 -10.73 -1.53
C PHE A 137 -19.57 -9.27 -1.94
N VAL A 138 -20.44 -8.71 -2.78
CA VAL A 138 -20.34 -7.32 -3.22
C VAL A 138 -20.60 -6.34 -2.06
N HIS A 139 -21.54 -6.66 -1.16
CA HIS A 139 -21.82 -5.85 0.02
C HIS A 139 -20.63 -5.78 0.97
N GLU A 140 -19.84 -6.84 1.08
CA GLU A 140 -18.61 -6.81 1.87
C GLU A 140 -17.62 -5.76 1.31
N ALA A 141 -17.43 -5.71 -0.02
CA ALA A 141 -16.61 -4.68 -0.64
C ALA A 141 -17.11 -3.25 -0.40
N VAL A 142 -18.45 -3.08 -0.38
CA VAL A 142 -19.07 -1.79 -0.05
C VAL A 142 -18.85 -1.43 1.42
N ASN A 143 -19.01 -2.39 2.32
CA ASN A 143 -18.83 -2.19 3.75
C ASN A 143 -17.40 -1.78 4.09
N GLU A 144 -16.40 -2.42 3.48
CA GLU A 144 -14.99 -2.06 3.67
C GLU A 144 -14.69 -0.64 3.15
N ALA A 145 -15.26 -0.24 2.00
CA ALA A 145 -15.14 1.13 1.50
C ALA A 145 -15.79 2.16 2.44
N LEU A 146 -16.97 1.85 3.02
CA LEU A 146 -17.64 2.70 3.99
C LEU A 146 -16.90 2.78 5.33
N LYS A 147 -16.27 1.69 5.78
CA LYS A 147 -15.38 1.70 6.94
C LYS A 147 -14.20 2.65 6.71
N LEU A 148 -13.55 2.56 5.53
CA LEU A 148 -12.45 3.44 5.15
C LEU A 148 -12.90 4.90 5.12
N GLU A 149 -14.05 5.20 4.50
CA GLU A 149 -14.63 6.53 4.45
C GLU A 149 -14.84 7.10 5.85
N SER A 150 -15.47 6.31 6.72
CA SER A 150 -15.71 6.69 8.12
C SER A 150 -14.40 6.93 8.90
N ALA A 151 -13.37 6.13 8.65
CA ALA A 151 -12.07 6.31 9.29
C ALA A 151 -11.40 7.60 8.80
N LEU A 152 -11.32 7.83 7.49
CA LEU A 152 -10.73 9.04 6.91
C LEU A 152 -11.42 10.32 7.39
N ALA A 153 -12.75 10.31 7.53
CA ALA A 153 -13.54 11.43 8.03
C ALA A 153 -13.22 11.83 9.48
N ARG A 154 -12.66 10.91 10.30
CA ARG A 154 -12.29 11.19 11.69
C ARG A 154 -10.89 11.75 11.85
N LEU A 155 -10.02 11.63 10.85
CA LEU A 155 -8.67 12.16 10.90
C LEU A 155 -8.66 13.68 10.93
N ARG A 156 -7.85 14.23 11.81
CA ARG A 156 -7.66 15.68 11.99
C ARG A 156 -6.34 16.18 11.43
N SER A 157 -5.38 15.26 11.19
CA SER A 157 -4.10 15.59 10.59
C SER A 157 -4.26 16.02 9.14
N ASP A 158 -3.45 16.99 8.69
CA ASP A 158 -3.43 17.45 7.31
C ASP A 158 -2.88 16.38 6.36
N HIS A 159 -1.95 15.57 6.86
CA HIS A 159 -1.39 14.44 6.13
C HIS A 159 -2.10 13.15 6.51
N ARG A 160 -2.72 12.50 5.52
CA ARG A 160 -3.54 11.30 5.71
C ARG A 160 -2.94 10.14 4.92
N ILE A 161 -2.64 9.05 5.61
CA ILE A 161 -2.14 7.80 5.03
C ILE A 161 -3.25 6.76 5.12
N ALA A 162 -3.60 6.15 3.99
CA ALA A 162 -4.51 5.00 3.97
C ALA A 162 -3.70 3.69 3.94
N ILE A 163 -4.07 2.76 4.82
CA ILE A 163 -3.46 1.43 4.92
C ILE A 163 -4.52 0.40 4.55
N LEU A 164 -4.28 -0.34 3.48
CA LEU A 164 -5.18 -1.36 2.95
C LEU A 164 -4.41 -2.68 2.82
N HIS A 165 -5.10 -3.82 2.78
CA HIS A 165 -4.47 -5.04 2.30
C HIS A 165 -4.80 -5.27 0.83
N TYR A 166 -6.07 -5.19 0.46
CA TYR A 166 -6.51 -5.31 -0.93
C TYR A 166 -6.25 -4.03 -1.73
N ALA A 167 -5.90 -4.21 -3.02
CA ALA A 167 -5.57 -3.11 -3.91
C ALA A 167 -6.78 -2.18 -4.20
N PRO A 168 -6.64 -0.85 -4.10
CA PRO A 168 -7.69 0.08 -4.48
C PRO A 168 -7.77 0.37 -5.97
N ILE A 169 -6.68 0.14 -6.72
CA ILE A 169 -6.56 0.45 -8.15
C ILE A 169 -6.03 -0.75 -8.95
N ARG A 170 -6.35 -0.79 -10.23
CA ARG A 170 -5.91 -1.84 -11.14
C ARG A 170 -4.40 -1.81 -11.39
N ASP A 171 -3.80 -0.64 -11.49
CA ASP A 171 -2.42 -0.47 -11.92
C ASP A 171 -1.45 -1.28 -11.06
N THR A 172 -1.68 -1.34 -9.75
CA THR A 172 -0.79 -2.03 -8.80
C THR A 172 -1.01 -3.55 -8.74
N VAL A 173 -2.02 -4.09 -9.43
CA VAL A 173 -2.19 -5.55 -9.60
C VAL A 173 -1.71 -6.03 -10.98
N GLU A 174 -1.31 -5.15 -11.87
CA GLU A 174 -0.78 -5.53 -13.18
C GLU A 174 0.53 -6.30 -13.05
N GLY A 175 0.55 -7.49 -13.60
CA GLY A 175 1.60 -8.50 -13.44
C GLY A 175 1.06 -9.82 -12.89
N GLU A 176 -0.07 -9.77 -12.20
CA GLU A 176 -0.84 -10.95 -11.80
C GLU A 176 -1.64 -11.50 -12.99
N PRO A 177 -2.08 -12.78 -12.97
CA PRO A 177 -3.03 -13.31 -13.94
C PRO A 177 -4.33 -12.50 -13.95
N VAL A 178 -4.80 -12.08 -15.13
CA VAL A 178 -5.99 -11.21 -15.24
C VAL A 178 -7.26 -11.87 -14.69
N GLU A 179 -7.31 -13.20 -14.68
CA GLU A 179 -8.41 -14.01 -14.17
C GLU A 179 -8.63 -13.82 -12.66
N ILE A 180 -7.60 -13.46 -11.92
CA ILE A 180 -7.70 -13.26 -10.46
C ILE A 180 -7.86 -11.80 -10.05
N TYR A 181 -7.82 -10.84 -10.97
CA TYR A 181 -7.97 -9.41 -10.64
C TYR A 181 -9.19 -9.11 -9.76
N PRO A 182 -10.38 -9.73 -9.98
CA PRO A 182 -11.53 -9.51 -9.10
C PRO A 182 -11.31 -9.90 -7.64
N PHE A 183 -10.31 -10.74 -7.37
CA PHE A 183 -9.96 -11.21 -6.03
C PHE A 183 -8.80 -10.41 -5.41
N LEU A 184 -8.11 -9.56 -6.20
CA LEU A 184 -6.96 -8.80 -5.72
C LEU A 184 -7.32 -7.44 -5.13
N GLY A 185 -8.53 -6.95 -5.38
CA GLY A 185 -8.95 -5.67 -4.85
C GLY A 185 -10.26 -5.16 -5.45
N SER A 186 -10.55 -3.89 -5.20
CA SER A 186 -11.78 -3.26 -5.67
C SER A 186 -11.61 -1.76 -5.86
N SER A 187 -12.04 -1.24 -7.02
CA SER A 187 -12.11 0.20 -7.26
C SER A 187 -13.09 0.95 -6.34
N ARG A 188 -13.92 0.25 -5.56
CA ARG A 188 -14.78 0.87 -4.53
C ARG A 188 -13.96 1.54 -3.43
N LEU A 189 -12.73 1.05 -3.19
CA LEU A 189 -11.81 1.61 -2.21
C LEU A 189 -11.20 2.95 -2.68
N GLU A 190 -11.19 3.23 -3.99
CA GLU A 190 -10.62 4.46 -4.56
C GLU A 190 -11.48 5.70 -4.29
N GLU A 191 -12.81 5.55 -4.23
CA GLU A 191 -13.74 6.67 -4.04
C GLU A 191 -13.50 7.43 -2.72
N PRO A 192 -13.48 6.78 -1.53
CA PRO A 192 -13.18 7.47 -0.29
C PRO A 192 -11.78 8.10 -0.26
N LEU A 193 -10.78 7.48 -0.91
CA LEU A 193 -9.42 8.04 -0.97
C LEU A 193 -9.42 9.42 -1.66
N SER A 194 -10.14 9.53 -2.77
CA SER A 194 -10.23 10.76 -3.55
C SER A 194 -11.02 11.87 -2.82
N ARG A 195 -12.03 11.47 -2.05
CA ARG A 195 -12.92 12.40 -1.32
C ARG A 195 -12.22 13.11 -0.15
N PHE A 196 -11.29 12.42 0.51
CA PHE A 196 -10.64 12.89 1.75
C PHE A 196 -9.20 13.36 1.55
N GLU A 197 -8.76 13.62 0.33
CA GLU A 197 -7.43 14.16 0.01
C GLU A 197 -6.30 13.37 0.69
N VAL A 198 -6.30 12.05 0.51
CA VAL A 198 -5.29 11.16 1.07
C VAL A 198 -3.93 11.47 0.45
N THR A 199 -2.90 11.56 1.29
CA THR A 199 -1.52 11.87 0.86
C THR A 199 -0.86 10.70 0.12
N ALA A 200 -1.07 9.49 0.61
CA ALA A 200 -0.56 8.25 0.00
C ALA A 200 -1.35 7.03 0.51
N VAL A 201 -1.35 5.98 -0.30
CA VAL A 201 -2.01 4.69 0.00
C VAL A 201 -0.98 3.59 -0.06
N PHE A 202 -1.02 2.68 0.92
CA PHE A 202 -0.18 1.50 0.96
C PHE A 202 -1.04 0.24 1.05
N HIS A 203 -0.72 -0.75 0.22
CA HIS A 203 -1.41 -2.04 0.23
C HIS A 203 -0.45 -3.20 -0.07
N GLY A 204 -0.93 -4.43 0.05
CA GLY A 204 -0.23 -5.66 -0.26
C GLY A 204 -0.97 -6.55 -1.23
N HIS A 205 -1.02 -7.85 -0.92
CA HIS A 205 -1.83 -8.89 -1.55
C HIS A 205 -1.44 -9.27 -2.98
N ALA A 206 -1.14 -8.33 -3.86
CA ALA A 206 -0.76 -8.61 -5.25
C ALA A 206 0.74 -8.86 -5.37
N HIS A 207 1.17 -10.11 -5.14
CA HIS A 207 2.59 -10.50 -5.02
C HIS A 207 3.42 -10.37 -6.29
N LYS A 208 2.76 -10.29 -7.45
CA LYS A 208 3.38 -10.08 -8.77
C LYS A 208 2.95 -8.76 -9.40
N GLY A 209 2.23 -7.93 -8.64
CA GLY A 209 1.78 -6.62 -9.09
C GLY A 209 2.92 -5.63 -9.30
N LYS A 210 2.57 -4.44 -9.77
CA LYS A 210 3.51 -3.31 -9.84
C LYS A 210 3.71 -2.67 -8.47
N PRO A 211 4.91 -2.19 -8.14
CA PRO A 211 5.22 -1.60 -6.84
C PRO A 211 4.55 -0.25 -6.61
N GLU A 212 4.10 0.43 -7.67
CA GLU A 212 3.46 1.75 -7.56
C GLU A 212 2.53 2.05 -8.72
N GLY A 213 1.53 2.88 -8.44
CA GLY A 213 0.56 3.43 -9.37
C GLY A 213 -0.06 4.70 -8.76
N SER A 214 -1.13 5.19 -9.37
CA SER A 214 -1.87 6.33 -8.85
C SER A 214 -3.37 6.18 -9.06
N THR A 215 -4.17 6.76 -8.15
CA THR A 215 -5.62 6.89 -8.36
C THR A 215 -5.92 7.81 -9.54
N ALA A 216 -7.16 7.82 -9.99
CA ALA A 216 -7.62 8.74 -11.05
C ALA A 216 -7.35 10.21 -10.72
N ASN A 217 -7.30 10.60 -9.44
CA ASN A 217 -7.02 11.95 -8.96
C ASN A 217 -5.54 12.18 -8.63
N GLY A 218 -4.65 11.25 -9.00
CA GLY A 218 -3.21 11.41 -8.83
C GLY A 218 -2.66 11.07 -7.43
N ILE A 219 -3.46 10.49 -6.52
CA ILE A 219 -2.97 10.04 -5.22
C ILE A 219 -2.04 8.83 -5.43
N PRO A 220 -0.80 8.86 -4.93
CA PRO A 220 0.12 7.75 -5.08
C PRO A 220 -0.35 6.51 -4.31
N VAL A 221 -0.28 5.35 -4.96
CA VAL A 221 -0.63 4.04 -4.41
C VAL A 221 0.58 3.12 -4.50
N TYR A 222 0.94 2.52 -3.39
CA TYR A 222 2.12 1.67 -3.26
C TYR A 222 1.72 0.25 -2.88
N ASN A 223 2.07 -0.70 -3.74
CA ASN A 223 2.07 -2.11 -3.40
C ASN A 223 3.39 -2.42 -2.68
N VAL A 224 3.30 -2.67 -1.40
CA VAL A 224 4.46 -2.92 -0.53
C VAL A 224 4.57 -4.40 -0.11
N SER A 225 3.97 -5.30 -0.90
CA SER A 225 4.17 -6.73 -0.73
C SER A 225 5.67 -7.04 -0.73
N HIS A 226 6.12 -7.78 0.27
CA HIS A 226 7.52 -8.17 0.44
C HIS A 226 8.10 -8.85 -0.81
N GLN A 227 7.27 -9.64 -1.50
CA GLN A 227 7.61 -10.33 -2.74
C GLN A 227 7.86 -9.33 -3.89
N VAL A 228 6.96 -8.34 -4.05
CA VAL A 228 7.10 -7.27 -5.06
C VAL A 228 8.34 -6.43 -4.79
N LEU A 229 8.55 -6.02 -3.55
CA LEU A 229 9.69 -5.19 -3.18
C LEU A 229 11.03 -5.91 -3.43
N LYS A 230 11.11 -7.20 -3.10
CA LYS A 230 12.30 -8.03 -3.41
C LYS A 230 12.55 -8.19 -4.91
N ALA A 231 11.50 -8.41 -5.68
CA ALA A 231 11.61 -8.62 -7.12
C ALA A 231 11.99 -7.33 -7.86
N CYS A 232 11.37 -6.19 -7.49
CA CYS A 232 11.58 -4.92 -8.16
C CYS A 232 12.85 -4.18 -7.69
N TYR A 233 13.29 -4.41 -6.45
CA TYR A 233 14.41 -3.70 -5.83
C TYR A 233 15.40 -4.66 -5.13
N PRO A 234 16.05 -5.58 -5.88
CA PRO A 234 16.88 -6.64 -5.29
C PRO A 234 18.09 -6.12 -4.51
N ASP A 235 18.58 -4.92 -4.82
CA ASP A 235 19.73 -4.29 -4.17
C ASP A 235 19.37 -3.43 -2.96
N ARG A 236 18.11 -3.45 -2.53
CA ARG A 236 17.61 -2.68 -1.38
C ARG A 236 16.93 -3.59 -0.38
N PRO A 237 16.85 -3.19 0.91
CA PRO A 237 15.98 -3.86 1.87
C PRO A 237 14.53 -3.88 1.38
N ALA A 238 13.82 -4.99 1.62
CA ALA A 238 12.47 -5.21 1.11
C ALA A 238 11.41 -4.49 1.96
N PHE A 239 11.57 -3.18 2.13
CA PHE A 239 10.54 -2.26 2.62
C PHE A 239 10.59 -0.97 1.81
N ARG A 240 9.46 -0.26 1.72
CA ARG A 240 9.41 1.06 1.12
C ARG A 240 9.59 2.11 2.20
N LEU A 241 10.50 3.05 1.99
CA LEU A 241 10.62 4.25 2.81
C LEU A 241 9.90 5.41 2.09
N PHE A 242 8.95 6.02 2.78
CA PHE A 242 8.18 7.17 2.31
C PHE A 242 8.47 8.36 3.22
N GLU A 243 8.94 9.46 2.64
CA GLU A 243 9.28 10.68 3.37
C GLU A 243 8.18 11.73 3.18
N LEU A 244 7.69 12.27 4.28
CA LEU A 244 6.63 13.26 4.32
C LEU A 244 7.10 14.50 5.08
N ARG A 245 6.98 15.67 4.47
CA ARG A 245 7.27 16.94 5.13
C ARG A 245 6.04 17.41 5.90
N THR A 246 6.20 17.59 7.21
CA THR A 246 5.11 17.98 8.13
C THR A 246 5.22 19.44 8.60
N SER A 247 6.04 20.29 7.96
CA SER A 247 6.19 21.67 8.40
C SER A 247 4.89 22.47 8.18
N SER A 248 4.38 23.02 9.25
CA SER A 248 3.39 24.11 9.25
C SER A 248 4.12 25.43 8.95
N ALA A 249 4.51 25.65 7.69
CA ALA A 249 4.98 26.96 7.23
C ALA A 249 4.62 27.15 5.76
N GLU A 250 3.61 28.01 5.57
CA GLU A 250 3.36 28.83 4.40
C GLU A 250 3.03 28.16 3.08
N THR A 251 1.76 28.31 2.71
CA THR A 251 1.28 28.48 1.34
C THR A 251 2.25 29.31 0.52
N ASP A 252 3.03 28.68 -0.36
CA ASP A 252 3.07 29.00 -1.79
C ASP A 252 4.11 28.10 -2.51
N ALA A 253 3.72 27.70 -3.73
CA ALA A 253 4.52 26.98 -4.72
C ALA A 253 4.39 25.43 -4.73
N GLY A 254 3.61 25.00 -5.70
CA GLY A 254 3.74 23.83 -6.55
C GLY A 254 4.42 22.56 -5.99
N VAL A 255 3.62 21.57 -5.68
CA VAL A 255 4.10 20.19 -5.49
C VAL A 255 4.73 19.69 -6.79
N THR A 256 6.04 19.72 -6.85
CA THR A 256 6.79 19.01 -7.90
C THR A 256 7.23 17.67 -7.32
N PRO A 257 6.84 16.53 -7.88
CA PRO A 257 7.43 15.25 -7.50
C PRO A 257 8.91 15.31 -7.79
N ILE A 258 9.76 15.03 -6.80
CA ILE A 258 11.21 14.92 -7.02
C ILE A 258 11.43 13.63 -7.80
N ALA A 259 11.53 13.75 -9.12
CA ALA A 259 12.04 12.72 -9.98
C ALA A 259 13.51 12.45 -9.61
N ASP A 260 13.83 11.19 -9.46
CA ASP A 260 15.16 10.64 -9.20
C ASP A 260 16.17 11.17 -10.24
N ARG A 261 16.91 12.22 -9.86
CA ARG A 261 18.01 12.76 -10.70
C ARG A 261 19.27 12.00 -10.38
N ARG A 262 19.53 10.90 -11.08
CA ARG A 262 20.90 10.44 -11.31
C ARG A 262 21.22 10.53 -12.80
N HIS A 263 21.82 11.65 -13.16
CA HIS A 263 22.56 11.79 -14.41
C HIS A 263 23.80 10.87 -14.39
N TRP A 264 23.77 9.85 -15.25
CA TRP A 264 24.99 9.27 -15.78
C TRP A 264 25.20 9.88 -17.16
N GLY A 265 26.23 10.75 -17.25
CA GLY A 265 26.64 11.36 -18.51
C GLY A 265 27.16 10.31 -19.50
N ARG A 266 26.59 10.34 -20.69
CA ARG A 266 27.27 9.83 -21.90
C ARG A 266 27.59 11.00 -22.78
N ARG A 267 28.89 11.10 -23.10
CA ARG A 267 29.47 12.10 -24.01
C ARG A 267 28.87 11.93 -25.40
N SER A 268 28.52 13.04 -25.99
CA SER A 268 28.19 13.20 -27.39
C SER A 268 29.42 12.90 -28.28
N THR A 269 29.24 12.14 -29.33
CA THR A 269 30.02 12.26 -30.55
C THR A 269 29.08 12.61 -31.68
N ASP A 270 29.31 13.79 -32.17
CA ASP A 270 28.75 14.48 -33.32
C ASP A 270 29.14 13.80 -34.64
N ARG A 271 28.22 13.71 -35.60
CA ARG A 271 28.39 13.82 -37.07
C ARG A 271 27.03 13.53 -37.71
N GLY A 272 26.27 14.45 -38.17
CA GLY A 272 26.43 15.17 -39.44
C GLY A 272 25.63 14.49 -40.56
N SER A 273 24.69 15.24 -41.14
CA SER A 273 24.34 15.22 -42.58
C SER A 273 23.02 14.61 -43.05
N THR A 274 22.14 15.52 -43.46
CA THR A 274 21.31 15.55 -44.68
C THR A 274 20.03 14.70 -44.77
N ALA A 275 18.92 15.45 -44.84
CA ALA A 275 17.70 15.04 -45.56
C ALA A 275 17.91 15.05 -47.08
N PRO A 276 17.05 14.38 -47.89
CA PRO A 276 15.89 15.10 -48.43
C PRO A 276 14.59 14.27 -48.71
N GLN A 277 13.50 15.01 -48.67
CA GLN A 277 12.29 15.10 -49.53
C GLN A 277 11.57 13.87 -50.10
N GLN A 278 10.27 13.82 -49.76
CA GLN A 278 9.03 13.65 -50.57
C GLN A 278 8.87 12.47 -51.54
N ALA A 279 7.76 11.72 -51.39
CA ALA A 279 6.75 11.51 -52.44
C ALA A 279 5.45 10.97 -51.84
N GLN A 280 4.35 11.50 -52.37
CA GLN A 280 2.94 11.21 -52.15
C GLN A 280 2.50 9.95 -52.89
N GLU A 281 1.20 9.60 -52.66
CA GLU A 281 0.28 8.75 -53.43
C GLU A 281 0.08 7.34 -52.82
N GLU A 282 -1.09 6.78 -52.70
CA GLU A 282 -2.51 7.04 -52.99
C GLU A 282 -3.30 5.89 -52.36
N ASN A 283 -4.54 6.18 -51.95
CA ASN A 283 -5.55 5.19 -51.54
C ASN A 283 -6.14 4.50 -52.75
N PRO A 284 -6.64 3.28 -52.75
CA PRO A 284 -8.08 3.10 -52.62
C PRO A 284 -8.57 1.88 -51.85
N SER A 285 -9.68 2.03 -51.15
CA SER A 285 -10.68 0.98 -50.85
C SER A 285 -11.51 0.70 -52.12
N PRO A 286 -12.53 -0.25 -52.18
CA PRO A 286 -12.94 -1.29 -51.25
C PRO A 286 -13.26 -2.64 -51.98
N SER A 287 -13.46 -3.70 -51.26
CA SER A 287 -14.57 -4.66 -51.44
C SER A 287 -14.69 -5.57 -50.22
#